data_8c7386c0a911515e2183fb86b522ff63
#
_entry.id   8c7386c0a911515e2183fb86b522ff63
#
_cell.length_a   1.000
_cell.length_b   1.000
_cell.length_c   1.000
_cell.angle_alpha   90.00
_cell.angle_beta   90.00
_cell.angle_gamma   90.00
#
_symmetry.space_group_name_H-M   'P 1'
#
loop_
_entity.id
_entity.type
_entity.pdbx_description
1 polymer ?
#
loop_
_entity_poly.entity_id
_entity_poly.type
_entity_poly.pdbx_seq_one_letter_code
_entity_poly.pdbx_strand_id
1 'polypeptide(L)'
;MTDAIGSLADVNDCWNRIGIRGDKSCEQLAEHVHCRNCPVYAAAAKRILDRLPPAMDEDDEAAPPPHADNLSSLLVFRLHREWLGLPTRSLDEVAGTRGIISLPHRRDPAVLGVTNVRGTLTVCVSLPRLLGLDAASPQTRERPATARMLIFGGAGRAVVLPVDEVEGMHEVDLDALEPLPSTVQGASLKYSRGVARCGDHAVGVLDETLLMQALERSLA
;
A
#
# COMPACT_ATOMS: atom_id res chain seq x y z
N MET A 1 24.88 -30.53 7.24
CA MET A 1 26.05 -29.66 7.38
C MET A 1 25.52 -28.31 7.78
N THR A 2 25.35 -28.18 9.08
CA THR A 2 24.87 -27.00 9.80
C THR A 2 26.10 -26.37 10.44
N ASP A 3 26.56 -25.22 9.96
CA ASP A 3 27.45 -24.31 10.71
C ASP A 3 27.82 -23.12 9.81
N ALA A 4 26.99 -22.10 9.79
CA ALA A 4 27.38 -20.77 9.28
C ALA A 4 26.50 -19.65 9.87
N ILE A 5 26.09 -19.81 11.14
CA ILE A 5 25.61 -18.65 11.91
C ILE A 5 26.73 -18.32 12.90
N GLY A 6 27.67 -17.48 12.44
CA GLY A 6 28.75 -16.96 13.30
C GLY A 6 28.15 -16.37 14.57
N SER A 7 28.65 -16.85 15.70
CA SER A 7 28.23 -16.54 17.05
C SER A 7 27.99 -15.03 17.26
N LEU A 8 26.77 -14.68 17.71
CA LEU A 8 26.40 -13.35 18.21
C LEU A 8 27.24 -12.90 19.44
N ALA A 9 28.14 -13.75 19.90
CA ALA A 9 28.92 -13.56 21.12
C ALA A 9 29.94 -12.40 21.09
N ASP A 10 30.17 -11.76 19.93
CA ASP A 10 31.18 -10.70 19.79
C ASP A 10 30.57 -9.28 19.55
N VAL A 11 29.28 -9.12 19.73
CA VAL A 11 28.63 -7.81 19.66
C VAL A 11 28.37 -7.32 21.08
N ASN A 12 28.95 -6.16 21.42
CA ASN A 12 28.70 -5.55 22.71
C ASN A 12 27.23 -5.09 22.80
N ASP A 13 26.40 -5.88 23.48
CA ASP A 13 24.96 -5.66 23.66
C ASP A 13 24.62 -4.89 24.95
N CYS A 14 25.47 -3.97 25.34
CA CYS A 14 25.35 -3.22 26.60
C CYS A 14 23.99 -2.57 26.82
N TRP A 15 23.27 -2.22 25.76
CA TRP A 15 21.90 -1.64 25.84
C TRP A 15 20.87 -2.58 26.48
N ASN A 16 21.10 -3.90 26.43
CA ASN A 16 20.22 -4.91 27.04
C ASN A 16 20.61 -5.20 28.50
N ARG A 17 21.83 -4.93 28.88
CA ARG A 17 22.37 -5.26 30.23
C ARG A 17 22.41 -4.05 31.15
N ILE A 18 23.10 -3.00 30.74
CA ILE A 18 23.33 -1.78 31.56
C ILE A 18 22.69 -0.53 30.91
N GLY A 19 22.15 -0.66 29.70
CA GLY A 19 21.53 0.45 28.98
C GLY A 19 20.04 0.60 29.28
N ILE A 20 19.32 1.23 28.32
CA ILE A 20 17.92 1.63 28.52
C ILE A 20 16.96 0.43 28.67
N ARG A 21 17.32 -0.74 28.17
CA ARG A 21 16.55 -2.00 28.32
C ARG A 21 17.02 -2.85 29.49
N GLY A 22 18.16 -2.50 30.10
CA GLY A 22 18.71 -3.17 31.26
C GLY A 22 18.45 -2.38 32.57
N ASP A 23 19.45 -2.39 33.47
CA ASP A 23 19.36 -1.73 34.77
C ASP A 23 19.62 -0.23 34.76
N LYS A 24 19.89 0.36 33.58
CA LYS A 24 20.17 1.78 33.34
C LYS A 24 21.40 2.32 34.05
N SER A 25 22.36 1.46 34.44
CA SER A 25 23.59 1.85 35.09
C SER A 25 24.70 2.35 34.14
N CYS A 26 24.43 2.43 32.83
CA CYS A 26 25.39 2.88 31.84
C CYS A 26 25.71 4.35 31.96
N GLU A 27 26.96 4.72 32.19
CA GLU A 27 27.45 6.11 32.31
C GLU A 27 27.17 6.94 31.06
N GLN A 28 27.19 6.32 29.88
CA GLN A 28 26.89 6.98 28.60
C GLN A 28 25.46 7.47 28.49
N LEU A 29 24.55 6.99 29.33
CA LEU A 29 23.14 7.47 29.33
C LEU A 29 23.04 8.92 29.83
N ALA A 30 23.98 9.36 30.67
CA ALA A 30 24.01 10.75 31.15
C ALA A 30 24.31 11.74 30.03
N GLU A 31 25.14 11.36 29.05
CA GLU A 31 25.52 12.20 27.92
C GLU A 31 24.55 12.05 26.73
N HIS A 32 24.22 10.81 26.38
CA HIS A 32 23.46 10.52 25.15
C HIS A 32 21.97 10.36 25.38
N VAL A 33 21.48 10.34 26.63
CA VAL A 33 20.06 10.21 27.04
C VAL A 33 19.42 8.88 26.60
N HIS A 34 19.79 8.35 25.45
CA HIS A 34 19.27 7.10 24.91
C HIS A 34 20.35 6.32 24.16
N CYS A 35 20.35 4.98 24.30
CA CYS A 35 21.33 4.12 23.62
C CYS A 35 21.37 4.30 22.09
N ARG A 36 20.29 4.67 21.45
CA ARG A 36 20.27 4.95 20.00
C ARG A 36 21.20 6.08 19.57
N ASN A 37 21.49 7.01 20.47
CA ASN A 37 22.36 8.15 20.20
C ASN A 37 23.82 7.85 20.58
N CYS A 38 24.08 6.70 21.21
CA CYS A 38 25.38 6.32 21.72
C CYS A 38 26.27 5.71 20.60
N PRO A 39 27.54 6.14 20.47
CA PRO A 39 28.43 5.60 19.43
C PRO A 39 28.71 4.09 19.59
N VAL A 40 28.63 3.54 20.80
CA VAL A 40 28.79 2.09 21.03
C VAL A 40 27.64 1.31 20.40
N TYR A 41 26.40 1.83 20.50
CA TYR A 41 25.23 1.22 19.85
C TYR A 41 25.35 1.30 18.33
N ALA A 42 25.76 2.45 17.80
CA ALA A 42 25.95 2.63 16.36
C ALA A 42 27.03 1.69 15.80
N ALA A 43 28.15 1.55 16.52
CA ALA A 43 29.23 0.61 16.14
C ALA A 43 28.78 -0.84 16.17
N ALA A 44 27.98 -1.24 17.16
CA ALA A 44 27.42 -2.58 17.26
C ALA A 44 26.43 -2.86 16.11
N ALA A 45 25.56 -1.91 15.80
CA ALA A 45 24.60 -2.00 14.68
C ALA A 45 25.36 -2.16 13.34
N LYS A 46 26.39 -1.35 13.10
CA LYS A 46 27.23 -1.47 11.91
C LYS A 46 27.87 -2.85 11.79
N ARG A 47 28.44 -3.38 12.88
CA ARG A 47 29.04 -4.73 12.88
C ARG A 47 28.04 -5.82 12.56
N ILE A 48 26.77 -5.68 12.99
CA ILE A 48 25.71 -6.64 12.66
C ILE A 48 25.38 -6.54 11.17
N LEU A 49 25.26 -5.33 10.63
CA LEU A 49 24.99 -5.10 9.21
C LEU A 49 26.15 -5.58 8.31
N ASP A 50 27.38 -5.34 8.71
CA ASP A 50 28.60 -5.80 7.98
C ASP A 50 28.75 -7.35 7.99
N ARG A 51 28.07 -8.05 8.91
CA ARG A 51 28.04 -9.52 8.99
C ARG A 51 26.91 -10.15 8.23
N LEU A 52 25.84 -9.41 7.99
CA LEU A 52 24.86 -9.83 6.98
C LEU A 52 25.64 -9.87 5.68
N PRO A 53 25.72 -11.04 4.97
CA PRO A 53 26.17 -11.01 3.61
C PRO A 53 25.42 -9.85 2.95
N PRO A 54 26.10 -9.01 2.14
CA PRO A 54 25.37 -8.07 1.32
C PRO A 54 24.22 -8.89 0.79
N ALA A 55 22.96 -8.42 1.03
CA ALA A 55 21.83 -9.08 0.43
C ALA A 55 22.36 -9.40 -0.95
N MET A 56 22.55 -10.69 -1.25
CA MET A 56 22.91 -11.06 -2.60
C MET A 56 21.75 -10.42 -3.32
N ASP A 57 22.00 -9.22 -3.84
CA ASP A 57 21.31 -8.81 -5.01
C ASP A 57 21.46 -10.07 -5.84
N GLU A 58 20.41 -10.84 -5.95
CA GLU A 58 20.24 -11.82 -6.97
C GLU A 58 20.18 -11.01 -8.28
N ASP A 59 21.23 -10.24 -8.50
CA ASP A 59 21.82 -9.99 -9.78
C ASP A 59 22.39 -11.34 -10.24
N ASP A 60 21.51 -12.33 -10.27
CA ASP A 60 21.50 -13.25 -11.37
C ASP A 60 21.25 -12.31 -12.55
N GLU A 61 22.37 -11.90 -13.16
CA GLU A 61 22.43 -11.19 -14.41
C GLU A 61 21.93 -12.12 -15.51
N ALA A 62 20.71 -12.60 -15.30
CA ALA A 62 19.79 -12.95 -16.36
C ALA A 62 19.65 -11.61 -17.09
N ALA A 63 20.27 -11.56 -18.29
CA ALA A 63 20.13 -10.45 -19.22
C ALA A 63 18.71 -9.90 -19.08
N PRO A 64 18.55 -8.60 -18.72
CA PRO A 64 17.24 -8.08 -18.44
C PRO A 64 16.33 -8.51 -19.56
N PRO A 65 15.18 -9.11 -19.28
CA PRO A 65 14.25 -9.51 -20.33
C PRO A 65 14.10 -8.25 -21.20
N PRO A 66 14.05 -8.38 -22.55
CA PRO A 66 14.04 -7.25 -23.46
C PRO A 66 13.06 -6.23 -22.87
N HIS A 67 13.57 -5.06 -22.51
CA HIS A 67 12.86 -4.02 -21.76
C HIS A 67 11.50 -3.84 -22.40
N ALA A 68 10.47 -4.34 -21.75
CA ALA A 68 9.14 -3.84 -21.98
C ALA A 68 9.17 -2.43 -21.41
N ASP A 69 9.43 -1.44 -22.25
CA ASP A 69 9.52 -0.01 -21.90
C ASP A 69 8.23 0.51 -21.25
N ASN A 70 7.23 -0.35 -20.99
CA ASN A 70 5.91 -0.03 -20.49
C ASN A 70 5.48 -0.84 -19.26
N LEU A 71 6.42 -1.48 -18.53
CA LEU A 71 6.08 -2.11 -17.25
C LEU A 71 5.63 -1.02 -16.25
N SER A 72 4.46 -1.22 -15.70
CA SER A 72 3.88 -0.34 -14.67
C SER A 72 3.57 -1.14 -13.42
N SER A 73 3.97 -0.61 -12.27
CA SER A 73 3.61 -1.21 -10.99
C SER A 73 2.14 -0.90 -10.67
N LEU A 74 1.35 -1.96 -10.49
CA LEU A 74 -0.05 -1.89 -10.09
C LEU A 74 -0.22 -2.32 -8.64
N LEU A 75 -0.97 -1.56 -7.85
CA LEU A 75 -1.51 -2.05 -6.60
C LEU A 75 -2.79 -2.83 -6.89
N VAL A 76 -2.81 -4.12 -6.53
CA VAL A 76 -3.96 -5.00 -6.70
C VAL A 76 -4.78 -5.04 -5.43
N PHE A 77 -6.07 -4.83 -5.55
CA PHE A 77 -7.02 -4.79 -4.45
C PHE A 77 -8.37 -5.37 -4.83
N ARG A 78 -9.18 -5.72 -3.83
CA ARG A 78 -10.49 -6.33 -4.02
C ARG A 78 -11.61 -5.41 -3.58
N LEU A 79 -12.65 -5.35 -4.42
CA LEU A 79 -13.95 -4.74 -4.10
C LEU A 79 -15.04 -5.82 -4.31
N HIS A 80 -15.68 -6.25 -3.24
CA HIS A 80 -16.64 -7.34 -3.26
C HIS A 80 -16.02 -8.63 -3.85
N ARG A 81 -16.37 -8.96 -5.09
CA ARG A 81 -15.87 -10.13 -5.81
C ARG A 81 -14.89 -9.79 -6.93
N GLU A 82 -14.69 -8.50 -7.17
CA GLU A 82 -13.87 -8.01 -8.27
C GLU A 82 -12.47 -7.67 -7.82
N TRP A 83 -11.47 -8.16 -8.53
CA TRP A 83 -10.09 -7.77 -8.37
C TRP A 83 -9.79 -6.61 -9.34
N LEU A 84 -9.29 -5.54 -8.79
CA LEU A 84 -8.98 -4.32 -9.52
C LEU A 84 -7.55 -3.89 -9.25
N GLY A 85 -6.96 -3.17 -10.20
CA GLY A 85 -5.62 -2.62 -10.10
C GLY A 85 -5.57 -1.13 -10.41
N LEU A 86 -4.77 -0.41 -9.64
CA LEU A 86 -4.44 0.99 -9.89
C LEU A 86 -2.92 1.16 -10.01
N PRO A 87 -2.42 1.97 -10.95
CA PRO A 87 -1.01 2.31 -11.00
C PRO A 87 -0.54 2.91 -9.66
N THR A 88 0.55 2.37 -9.11
CA THR A 88 1.07 2.78 -7.79
C THR A 88 1.42 4.27 -7.75
N ARG A 89 1.82 4.85 -8.90
CA ARG A 89 2.11 6.29 -9.03
C ARG A 89 0.92 7.21 -8.74
N SER A 90 -0.31 6.69 -8.80
CA SER A 90 -1.54 7.44 -8.50
C SER A 90 -1.96 7.37 -7.03
N LEU A 91 -1.24 6.60 -6.23
CA LEU A 91 -1.51 6.34 -4.84
C LEU A 91 -0.43 6.97 -3.96
N ASP A 92 -0.86 7.68 -2.93
CA ASP A 92 0.06 8.25 -1.93
C ASP A 92 0.36 7.27 -0.81
N GLU A 93 -0.64 6.48 -0.40
CA GLU A 93 -0.54 5.61 0.77
C GLU A 93 -1.63 4.53 0.77
N VAL A 94 -1.32 3.39 1.38
CA VAL A 94 -2.28 2.37 1.81
C VAL A 94 -2.34 2.38 3.32
N ALA A 95 -3.48 2.79 3.88
CA ALA A 95 -3.67 2.93 5.32
C ALA A 95 -4.62 1.86 5.89
N GLY A 96 -4.52 1.63 7.20
CA GLY A 96 -5.52 0.87 7.93
C GLY A 96 -6.87 1.57 7.95
N THR A 97 -7.94 0.80 8.19
CA THR A 97 -9.31 1.35 8.28
C THR A 97 -9.45 2.34 9.43
N ARG A 98 -10.13 3.44 9.16
CA ARG A 98 -10.44 4.50 10.13
C ARG A 98 -11.93 4.81 10.09
N GLY A 99 -12.44 5.47 11.15
CA GLY A 99 -13.82 5.95 11.20
C GLY A 99 -14.08 6.97 10.09
N ILE A 100 -15.21 6.82 9.38
CA ILE A 100 -15.69 7.78 8.39
C ILE A 100 -16.81 8.56 9.04
N ILE A 101 -16.68 9.88 9.10
CA ILE A 101 -17.70 10.80 9.58
C ILE A 101 -18.57 11.19 8.40
N SER A 102 -19.84 10.84 8.44
CA SER A 102 -20.78 11.15 7.36
C SER A 102 -21.04 12.65 7.28
N LEU A 103 -21.07 13.18 6.06
CA LEU A 103 -21.45 14.57 5.82
C LEU A 103 -22.96 14.70 5.64
N PRO A 104 -23.63 15.71 6.23
CA PRO A 104 -25.02 16.03 5.91
C PRO A 104 -25.11 16.56 4.47
N HIS A 105 -26.28 16.40 3.85
CA HIS A 105 -26.60 16.95 2.54
C HIS A 105 -25.63 16.61 1.39
N ARG A 106 -25.16 15.34 1.36
CA ARG A 106 -24.30 14.86 0.27
C ARG A 106 -25.08 14.90 -1.05
N ARG A 107 -24.50 15.53 -2.07
CA ARG A 107 -25.07 15.57 -3.41
C ARG A 107 -24.92 14.27 -4.17
N ASP A 108 -23.78 13.63 -4.02
CA ASP A 108 -23.46 12.36 -4.69
C ASP A 108 -23.48 11.21 -3.66
N PRO A 109 -24.23 10.13 -3.92
CA PRO A 109 -24.26 8.95 -3.06
C PRO A 109 -22.91 8.23 -2.95
N ALA A 110 -22.00 8.41 -3.92
CA ALA A 110 -20.67 7.83 -3.85
C ALA A 110 -19.82 8.46 -2.73
N VAL A 111 -20.06 9.71 -2.34
CA VAL A 111 -19.37 10.35 -1.23
C VAL A 111 -19.84 9.75 0.09
N LEU A 112 -18.95 9.10 0.83
CA LEU A 112 -19.23 8.47 2.13
C LEU A 112 -19.19 9.46 3.29
N GLY A 113 -18.28 10.42 3.23
CA GLY A 113 -18.01 11.37 4.30
C GLY A 113 -16.55 11.81 4.30
N VAL A 114 -16.02 12.07 5.49
CA VAL A 114 -14.61 12.44 5.69
C VAL A 114 -13.95 11.55 6.73
N THR A 115 -12.65 11.37 6.58
CA THR A 115 -11.81 10.69 7.59
C THR A 115 -10.53 11.47 7.83
N ASN A 116 -9.88 11.22 8.97
CA ASN A 116 -8.61 11.84 9.27
C ASN A 116 -7.46 11.00 8.70
N VAL A 117 -6.71 11.59 7.78
CA VAL A 117 -5.47 11.04 7.24
C VAL A 117 -4.32 11.92 7.69
N ARG A 118 -3.46 11.43 8.59
CA ARG A 118 -2.28 12.15 9.11
C ARG A 118 -2.60 13.59 9.63
N GLY A 119 -3.74 13.77 10.29
CA GLY A 119 -4.16 15.08 10.81
C GLY A 119 -4.99 15.93 9.84
N THR A 120 -5.12 15.53 8.58
CA THR A 120 -5.91 16.23 7.56
C THR A 120 -7.23 15.51 7.32
N LEU A 121 -8.34 16.27 7.34
CA LEU A 121 -9.65 15.73 6.97
C LEU A 121 -9.72 15.55 5.46
N THR A 122 -9.85 14.31 5.03
CA THR A 122 -9.85 13.91 3.63
C THR A 122 -11.19 13.26 3.28
N VAL A 123 -11.71 13.57 2.10
CA VAL A 123 -13.00 13.02 1.64
C VAL A 123 -12.86 11.54 1.33
N CYS A 124 -13.85 10.75 1.75
CA CYS A 124 -13.98 9.34 1.45
C CYS A 124 -15.03 9.10 0.38
N VAL A 125 -14.68 8.37 -0.68
CA VAL A 125 -15.58 8.02 -1.77
C VAL A 125 -15.65 6.48 -1.91
N SER A 126 -16.86 5.98 -2.17
CA SER A 126 -17.12 4.58 -2.44
C SER A 126 -16.83 4.26 -3.91
N LEU A 127 -15.74 3.54 -4.17
CA LEU A 127 -15.47 3.02 -5.51
C LEU A 127 -16.59 2.13 -6.05
N PRO A 128 -17.19 1.19 -5.28
CA PRO A 128 -18.29 0.37 -5.76
C PRO A 128 -19.45 1.20 -6.31
N ARG A 129 -19.81 2.30 -5.64
CA ARG A 129 -20.87 3.20 -6.11
C ARG A 129 -20.48 3.97 -7.36
N LEU A 130 -19.25 4.49 -7.36
CA LEU A 130 -18.70 5.22 -8.49
C LEU A 130 -18.61 4.35 -9.74
N LEU A 131 -18.22 3.10 -9.59
CA LEU A 131 -18.07 2.11 -10.66
C LEU A 131 -19.37 1.37 -11.01
N GLY A 132 -20.46 1.63 -10.27
CA GLY A 132 -21.74 0.96 -10.50
C GLY A 132 -21.76 -0.53 -10.10
N LEU A 133 -20.87 -0.94 -9.20
CA LEU A 133 -20.78 -2.32 -8.71
C LEU A 133 -21.77 -2.61 -7.56
N ASP A 134 -22.42 -1.61 -7.00
CA ASP A 134 -23.28 -1.72 -5.81
C ASP A 134 -24.63 -2.42 -6.09
N ALA A 135 -24.99 -2.66 -7.34
CA ALA A 135 -26.28 -3.28 -7.69
C ALA A 135 -26.42 -4.73 -7.18
N ALA A 136 -25.35 -5.35 -6.69
CA ALA A 136 -25.31 -6.76 -6.30
C ALA A 136 -25.11 -7.02 -4.80
N SER A 137 -24.99 -6.00 -3.93
CA SER A 137 -24.70 -6.24 -2.52
C SER A 137 -25.44 -5.31 -1.57
N PRO A 138 -26.18 -5.86 -0.57
CA PRO A 138 -26.83 -5.07 0.46
C PRO A 138 -25.80 -4.31 1.31
N GLN A 139 -26.11 -3.05 1.62
CA GLN A 139 -25.27 -2.01 2.23
C GLN A 139 -24.85 -2.25 3.71
N THR A 140 -25.04 -3.44 4.26
CA THR A 140 -24.85 -3.75 5.68
C THR A 140 -23.74 -4.77 5.97
N ARG A 141 -22.72 -4.85 5.12
CA ARG A 141 -21.57 -5.69 5.48
C ARG A 141 -20.62 -4.93 6.39
N GLU A 142 -20.39 -5.49 7.57
CA GLU A 142 -19.23 -5.21 8.38
C GLU A 142 -17.99 -5.30 7.47
N ARG A 143 -17.12 -4.30 7.52
CA ARG A 143 -15.90 -4.32 6.72
C ARG A 143 -15.03 -5.48 7.17
N PRO A 144 -14.48 -6.28 6.25
CA PRO A 144 -13.59 -7.37 6.61
C PRO A 144 -12.36 -6.86 7.38
N ALA A 145 -11.76 -7.70 8.20
CA ALA A 145 -10.54 -7.37 8.93
C ALA A 145 -9.36 -7.02 7.98
N THR A 146 -9.43 -7.51 6.73
CA THR A 146 -8.47 -7.22 5.65
C THR A 146 -8.67 -5.86 5.00
N ALA A 147 -9.78 -5.17 5.31
CA ALA A 147 -10.10 -3.89 4.69
C ALA A 147 -8.98 -2.85 4.87
N ARG A 148 -8.79 -2.05 3.85
CA ARG A 148 -7.80 -0.97 3.81
C ARG A 148 -8.42 0.31 3.23
N MET A 149 -7.68 1.39 3.34
CA MET A 149 -8.01 2.67 2.72
C MET A 149 -6.88 3.05 1.79
N LEU A 150 -7.18 3.23 0.52
CA LEU A 150 -6.25 3.76 -0.47
C LEU A 150 -6.35 5.29 -0.45
N ILE A 151 -5.23 5.98 -0.34
CA ILE A 151 -5.17 7.44 -0.50
C ILE A 151 -4.72 7.70 -1.94
N PHE A 152 -5.63 8.27 -2.73
CA PHE A 152 -5.50 8.44 -4.18
C PHE A 152 -5.50 9.92 -4.55
N GLY A 153 -4.63 10.34 -5.46
CA GLY A 153 -4.72 11.64 -6.13
C GLY A 153 -3.65 12.69 -5.79
N GLY A 154 -2.67 12.40 -4.93
CA GLY A 154 -1.54 13.30 -4.66
C GLY A 154 -1.87 14.55 -3.83
N ALA A 155 -0.85 15.36 -3.56
CA ALA A 155 -0.93 16.52 -2.68
C ALA A 155 -2.01 17.53 -3.10
N GLY A 156 -2.96 17.80 -2.21
CA GLY A 156 -4.01 18.80 -2.39
C GLY A 156 -5.30 18.29 -3.08
N ARG A 157 -5.29 17.07 -3.64
CA ARG A 157 -6.45 16.43 -4.26
C ARG A 157 -6.72 15.02 -3.73
N ALA A 158 -6.11 14.67 -2.62
CA ALA A 158 -6.21 13.35 -2.04
C ALA A 158 -7.66 12.97 -1.73
N VAL A 159 -8.05 11.77 -2.13
CA VAL A 159 -9.35 11.15 -1.83
C VAL A 159 -9.08 9.79 -1.22
N VAL A 160 -9.86 9.42 -0.23
CA VAL A 160 -9.76 8.11 0.42
C VAL A 160 -10.76 7.15 -0.21
N LEU A 161 -10.26 6.03 -0.67
CA LEU A 161 -11.02 4.96 -1.30
C LEU A 161 -10.96 3.72 -0.41
N PRO A 162 -12.02 3.40 0.35
CA PRO A 162 -12.07 2.18 1.13
C PRO A 162 -12.21 0.95 0.23
N VAL A 163 -11.37 -0.07 0.50
CA VAL A 163 -11.34 -1.35 -0.23
C VAL A 163 -11.45 -2.52 0.75
N ASP A 164 -11.87 -3.68 0.28
CA ASP A 164 -12.09 -4.86 1.14
C ASP A 164 -10.79 -5.57 1.47
N GLU A 165 -9.82 -5.53 0.54
CA GLU A 165 -8.54 -6.21 0.68
C GLU A 165 -7.51 -5.60 -0.27
N VAL A 166 -6.24 -5.62 0.11
CA VAL A 166 -5.10 -5.30 -0.74
C VAL A 166 -4.22 -6.53 -0.79
N GLU A 167 -3.98 -7.05 -2.01
CA GLU A 167 -3.11 -8.20 -2.23
C GLU A 167 -1.64 -7.79 -2.21
N GLY A 168 -1.28 -6.79 -3.00
CA GLY A 168 0.09 -6.34 -3.14
C GLY A 168 0.34 -5.57 -4.43
N MET A 169 1.62 -5.42 -4.77
CA MET A 169 2.07 -4.76 -5.99
C MET A 169 2.50 -5.82 -7.02
N HIS A 170 2.10 -5.62 -8.26
CA HIS A 170 2.45 -6.46 -9.40
C HIS A 170 2.97 -5.60 -10.54
N GLU A 171 3.99 -6.06 -11.23
CA GLU A 171 4.47 -5.44 -12.47
C GLU A 171 3.68 -5.97 -13.65
N VAL A 172 3.11 -5.06 -14.43
CA VAL A 172 2.23 -5.38 -15.55
C VAL A 172 2.59 -4.52 -16.75
N ASP A 173 2.64 -5.14 -17.91
CA ASP A 173 2.75 -4.43 -19.19
C ASP A 173 1.37 -3.86 -19.55
N LEU A 174 1.26 -2.53 -19.53
CA LEU A 174 0.00 -1.83 -19.84
C LEU A 174 -0.41 -1.91 -21.31
N ASP A 175 0.52 -2.23 -22.21
CA ASP A 175 0.24 -2.41 -23.64
C ASP A 175 -0.22 -3.86 -23.95
N ALA A 176 0.08 -4.80 -23.06
CA ALA A 176 -0.30 -6.20 -23.17
C ALA A 176 -1.60 -6.55 -22.44
N LEU A 177 -2.39 -5.56 -22.04
CA LEU A 177 -3.68 -5.80 -21.38
C LEU A 177 -4.65 -6.54 -22.28
N GLU A 178 -5.30 -7.57 -21.74
CA GLU A 178 -6.39 -8.24 -22.43
C GLU A 178 -7.61 -7.30 -22.55
N PRO A 179 -8.37 -7.36 -23.66
CA PRO A 179 -9.57 -6.56 -23.80
C PRO A 179 -10.61 -6.98 -22.75
N LEU A 180 -11.41 -6.01 -22.32
CA LEU A 180 -12.49 -6.26 -21.36
C LEU A 180 -13.50 -7.27 -21.91
N PRO A 181 -13.85 -8.32 -21.15
CA PRO A 181 -14.86 -9.28 -21.58
C PRO A 181 -16.20 -8.58 -21.87
N SER A 182 -16.89 -8.97 -22.94
CA SER A 182 -18.21 -8.43 -23.31
C SER A 182 -19.31 -8.66 -22.26
N THR A 183 -19.04 -9.54 -21.29
CA THR A 183 -19.94 -9.83 -20.16
C THR A 183 -19.83 -8.80 -19.03
N VAL A 184 -18.77 -7.99 -19.01
CA VAL A 184 -18.63 -6.87 -18.06
C VAL A 184 -19.56 -5.76 -18.52
N GLN A 185 -20.68 -5.61 -17.85
CA GLN A 185 -21.67 -4.55 -18.13
C GLN A 185 -21.58 -3.50 -17.01
N GLY A 186 -21.70 -2.24 -17.40
CA GLY A 186 -21.84 -1.16 -16.44
C GLY A 186 -20.80 -0.06 -16.50
N ALA A 187 -20.78 0.77 -15.47
CA ALA A 187 -19.92 1.93 -15.39
C ALA A 187 -18.43 1.56 -15.23
N SER A 188 -18.12 0.35 -14.72
CA SER A 188 -16.74 -0.14 -14.59
C SER A 188 -15.98 -0.17 -15.92
N LEU A 189 -16.68 -0.50 -17.04
CA LEU A 189 -16.09 -0.44 -18.38
C LEU A 189 -15.53 0.93 -18.76
N LYS A 190 -16.17 2.00 -18.27
CA LYS A 190 -15.76 3.38 -18.58
C LYS A 190 -14.46 3.80 -17.92
N TYR A 191 -14.10 3.12 -16.84
CA TYR A 191 -12.94 3.46 -16.01
C TYR A 191 -11.82 2.43 -16.11
N SER A 192 -12.00 1.36 -16.91
CA SER A 192 -11.01 0.29 -17.05
C SER A 192 -10.30 0.38 -18.40
N ARG A 193 -8.98 0.18 -18.38
CA ARG A 193 -8.12 0.12 -19.58
C ARG A 193 -8.13 -1.26 -20.21
N GLY A 194 -8.25 -2.31 -19.39
CA GLY A 194 -8.20 -3.70 -19.81
C GLY A 194 -8.10 -4.63 -18.62
N VAL A 195 -7.77 -5.88 -18.85
CA VAL A 195 -7.59 -6.92 -17.84
C VAL A 195 -6.14 -7.39 -17.86
N ALA A 196 -5.52 -7.45 -16.69
CA ALA A 196 -4.21 -8.05 -16.47
C ALA A 196 -4.36 -9.37 -15.71
N ARG A 197 -3.39 -10.27 -15.88
CA ARG A 197 -3.24 -11.44 -15.00
C ARG A 197 -2.20 -11.15 -13.94
N CYS A 198 -2.63 -11.17 -12.67
CA CYS A 198 -1.75 -11.00 -11.52
C CYS A 198 -1.90 -12.26 -10.65
N GLY A 199 -0.87 -13.10 -10.61
CA GLY A 199 -0.97 -14.41 -9.97
C GLY A 199 -2.17 -15.22 -10.51
N ASP A 200 -3.03 -15.66 -9.60
CA ASP A 200 -4.23 -16.43 -9.93
C ASP A 200 -5.46 -15.56 -10.29
N HIS A 201 -5.30 -14.23 -10.26
CA HIS A 201 -6.41 -13.29 -10.44
C HIS A 201 -6.43 -12.64 -11.81
N ALA A 202 -7.64 -12.52 -12.38
CA ALA A 202 -7.92 -11.61 -13.47
C ALA A 202 -8.26 -10.24 -12.87
N VAL A 203 -7.41 -9.25 -13.12
CA VAL A 203 -7.45 -7.93 -12.48
C VAL A 203 -7.90 -6.88 -13.49
N GLY A 204 -9.00 -6.21 -13.24
CA GLY A 204 -9.44 -5.06 -14.04
C GLY A 204 -8.56 -3.84 -13.76
N VAL A 205 -7.78 -3.42 -14.75
CA VAL A 205 -6.86 -2.27 -14.62
C VAL A 205 -7.63 -0.98 -14.81
N LEU A 206 -7.70 -0.16 -13.76
CA LEU A 206 -8.41 1.13 -13.80
C LEU A 206 -7.52 2.21 -14.44
N ASP A 207 -8.17 3.10 -15.18
CA ASP A 207 -7.54 4.31 -15.70
C ASP A 207 -7.56 5.41 -14.63
N GLU A 208 -6.37 5.79 -14.15
CA GLU A 208 -6.22 6.79 -13.09
C GLU A 208 -6.77 8.15 -13.47
N THR A 209 -6.65 8.54 -14.75
CA THR A 209 -7.10 9.84 -15.24
C THR A 209 -8.63 9.91 -15.29
N LEU A 210 -9.25 8.89 -15.83
CA LEU A 210 -10.72 8.81 -15.91
C LEU A 210 -11.34 8.68 -14.51
N LEU A 211 -10.67 7.92 -13.62
CA LEU A 211 -11.10 7.78 -12.22
C LEU A 211 -11.03 9.13 -11.50
N MET A 212 -9.90 9.86 -11.65
CA MET A 212 -9.75 11.18 -11.05
C MET A 212 -10.83 12.16 -11.50
N GLN A 213 -11.10 12.21 -12.81
CA GLN A 213 -12.16 13.05 -13.37
C GLN A 213 -13.57 12.68 -12.82
N ALA A 214 -13.81 11.39 -12.59
CA ALA A 214 -15.07 10.95 -12.00
C ALA A 214 -15.19 11.37 -10.53
N LEU A 215 -14.09 11.24 -9.77
CA LEU A 215 -14.03 11.69 -8.39
C LEU A 215 -14.23 13.20 -8.26
N GLU A 216 -13.58 14.00 -9.11
CA GLU A 216 -13.76 15.46 -9.13
C GLU A 216 -15.22 15.85 -9.40
N ARG A 217 -15.88 15.16 -10.33
CA ARG A 217 -17.33 15.39 -10.61
C ARG A 217 -18.23 15.04 -9.43
N SER A 218 -17.91 13.97 -8.70
CA SER A 218 -18.68 13.57 -7.50
C SER A 218 -18.49 14.52 -6.31
N LEU A 219 -17.41 15.31 -6.33
CA LEU A 219 -17.09 16.27 -5.27
C LEU A 219 -17.55 17.70 -5.56
N ALA A 220 -17.90 18.01 -6.81
CA ALA A 220 -18.41 19.31 -7.23
C ALA A 220 -19.89 19.50 -6.86
#